data_0178ba12ce8aac85df9e4b286bb79ec5
#
_entry.id   0178ba12ce8aac85df9e4b286bb79ec5
#
_cell.length_a   1.000
_cell.length_b   1.000
_cell.length_c   1.000
_cell.angle_alpha   90.00
_cell.angle_beta   90.00
_cell.angle_gamma   90.00
#
_symmetry.space_group_name_H-M   'P 1'
#
loop_
_entity.id
_entity.type
_entity.pdbx_description
1 polymer ?
#
loop_
_entity_poly.entity_id
_entity_poly.type
_entity_poly.pdbx_seq_one_letter_code
_entity_poly.pdbx_strand_id
1 'polypeptide(L)'
;GHFVIEQTVRNRSGFFINFNGTGGVWRKKCIEEAGNWHADTLTEDLDLSYRAQLIGWRFVFLKDFTSPAELPSEINALKAQQFRWTKGAVETAKKILPLVWKSKVPLRVKLQSTFHLTNNLVFPFILLAAILNVPLIFIKNSGSHDVYFAIMSLFVLAFVSSFLFYMYSQKHIRAAWRKKIVMFPLFMAGSMGLAVNNSRAVFEGLMSRK
;
A
#
# COMPACT_ATOMS: atom_id res chain seq x y z
N GLY A 1 -8.01 3.45 -6.84
CA GLY A 1 -6.69 3.24 -7.46
C GLY A 1 -6.25 1.80 -7.37
N HIS A 2 -6.19 1.24 -6.17
CA HIS A 2 -5.62 -0.09 -5.90
C HIS A 2 -6.15 -1.20 -6.82
N PHE A 3 -7.44 -1.46 -6.83
CA PHE A 3 -7.99 -2.56 -7.67
C PHE A 3 -7.95 -2.25 -9.16
N VAL A 4 -8.43 -1.08 -9.58
CA VAL A 4 -8.65 -0.76 -11.00
C VAL A 4 -7.35 -0.51 -11.75
N ILE A 5 -6.36 0.09 -11.10
CA ILE A 5 -5.08 0.43 -11.75
C ILE A 5 -3.99 -0.52 -11.27
N GLU A 6 -3.65 -0.47 -10.01
CA GLU A 6 -2.47 -1.16 -9.46
C GLU A 6 -2.53 -2.67 -9.65
N GLN A 7 -3.57 -3.35 -9.15
CA GLN A 7 -3.70 -4.80 -9.29
C GLN A 7 -3.79 -5.23 -10.74
N THR A 8 -4.54 -4.48 -11.57
CA THR A 8 -4.67 -4.78 -13.00
C THR A 8 -3.33 -4.67 -13.71
N VAL A 9 -2.59 -3.58 -13.49
CA VAL A 9 -1.29 -3.35 -14.14
C VAL A 9 -0.28 -4.39 -13.66
N ARG A 10 -0.19 -4.63 -12.37
CA ARG A 10 0.73 -5.61 -11.79
C ARG A 10 0.47 -7.01 -12.38
N ASN A 11 -0.78 -7.45 -12.40
CA ASN A 11 -1.15 -8.75 -12.93
C ASN A 11 -0.79 -8.89 -14.41
N ARG A 12 -1.16 -7.89 -15.25
CA ARG A 12 -0.87 -7.89 -16.69
C ARG A 12 0.63 -7.79 -17.01
N SER A 13 1.41 -7.14 -16.16
CA SER A 13 2.86 -7.02 -16.32
C SER A 13 3.64 -8.22 -15.78
N GLY A 14 2.97 -9.24 -15.26
CA GLY A 14 3.61 -10.44 -14.70
C GLY A 14 4.31 -10.17 -13.37
N PHE A 15 3.88 -9.14 -12.64
CA PHE A 15 4.30 -8.90 -11.26
C PHE A 15 3.41 -9.66 -10.27
N PHE A 16 3.94 -9.85 -9.08
CA PHE A 16 3.18 -10.49 -8.01
C PHE A 16 2.05 -9.58 -7.52
N ILE A 17 0.89 -10.17 -7.31
CA ILE A 17 -0.29 -9.51 -6.75
C ILE A 17 -0.69 -10.20 -5.45
N ASN A 18 -1.42 -9.49 -4.61
CA ASN A 18 -1.99 -10.07 -3.39
C ASN A 18 -3.46 -10.48 -3.61
N PHE A 19 -3.83 -11.56 -2.96
CA PHE A 19 -5.22 -11.87 -2.69
C PHE A 19 -5.76 -10.87 -1.64
N ASN A 20 -7.03 -10.51 -1.72
CA ASN A 20 -7.62 -9.50 -0.85
C ASN A 20 -8.73 -10.13 0.01
N GLY A 21 -8.35 -10.80 1.06
CA GLY A 21 -9.27 -11.40 2.02
C GLY A 21 -10.24 -12.40 1.38
N THR A 22 -11.52 -12.03 1.25
CA THR A 22 -12.57 -12.92 0.72
C THR A 22 -12.89 -12.69 -0.75
N GLY A 23 -12.20 -11.78 -1.42
CA GLY A 23 -12.51 -11.34 -2.78
C GLY A 23 -11.97 -12.24 -3.89
N GLY A 24 -12.10 -13.56 -3.79
CA GLY A 24 -11.65 -14.45 -4.85
C GLY A 24 -11.69 -15.94 -4.50
N VAL A 25 -11.09 -16.77 -5.36
CA VAL A 25 -11.10 -18.24 -5.26
C VAL A 25 -9.69 -18.80 -5.35
N TRP A 26 -9.38 -19.75 -4.51
CA TRP A 26 -8.11 -20.49 -4.52
C TRP A 26 -8.30 -21.93 -5.00
N ARG A 27 -7.34 -22.43 -5.75
CA ARG A 27 -7.24 -23.88 -5.94
C ARG A 27 -6.71 -24.51 -4.65
N LYS A 28 -7.37 -25.55 -4.13
CA LYS A 28 -6.93 -26.27 -2.93
C LYS A 28 -5.47 -26.72 -3.05
N LYS A 29 -5.08 -27.31 -4.18
CA LYS A 29 -3.71 -27.72 -4.47
C LYS A 29 -2.69 -26.56 -4.34
N CYS A 30 -3.06 -25.35 -4.76
CA CYS A 30 -2.21 -24.17 -4.62
C CYS A 30 -1.93 -23.84 -3.14
N ILE A 31 -2.96 -23.91 -2.30
CA ILE A 31 -2.83 -23.67 -0.87
C ILE A 31 -1.91 -24.72 -0.24
N GLU A 32 -2.12 -26.01 -0.56
CA GLU A 32 -1.33 -27.12 -0.03
C GLU A 32 0.13 -27.04 -0.45
N GLU A 33 0.41 -26.82 -1.73
CA GLU A 33 1.77 -26.70 -2.26
C GLU A 33 2.52 -25.44 -1.75
N ALA A 34 1.79 -24.37 -1.49
CA ALA A 34 2.36 -23.15 -0.88
C ALA A 34 2.57 -23.26 0.63
N GLY A 35 2.32 -24.44 1.24
CA GLY A 35 2.55 -24.70 2.66
C GLY A 35 1.38 -24.31 3.56
N ASN A 36 0.18 -24.23 3.03
CA ASN A 36 -1.06 -23.87 3.73
C ASN A 36 -1.11 -22.43 4.29
N TRP A 37 -2.19 -22.12 4.98
CA TRP A 37 -2.39 -20.88 5.70
C TRP A 37 -1.50 -20.83 6.95
N HIS A 38 -0.83 -19.69 7.14
CA HIS A 38 -0.04 -19.43 8.34
C HIS A 38 -0.70 -18.32 9.16
N ALA A 39 -0.77 -18.48 10.48
CA ALA A 39 -1.33 -17.48 11.41
C ALA A 39 -0.25 -16.64 12.09
N ASP A 40 0.98 -16.64 11.56
CA ASP A 40 2.13 -15.92 12.11
C ASP A 40 2.23 -14.46 11.64
N THR A 41 1.35 -14.04 10.73
CA THR A 41 1.18 -12.64 10.30
C THR A 41 -0.29 -12.26 10.35
N LEU A 42 -0.58 -10.97 10.55
CA LEU A 42 -1.95 -10.45 10.56
C LEU A 42 -2.56 -10.29 9.16
N THR A 43 -1.80 -10.58 8.11
CA THR A 43 -2.23 -10.57 6.70
C THR A 43 -1.83 -11.89 6.05
N GLU A 44 -2.50 -12.95 6.48
CA GLU A 44 -2.28 -14.32 6.03
C GLU A 44 -2.53 -14.49 4.53
N ASP A 45 -3.43 -13.69 3.97
CA ASP A 45 -3.74 -13.64 2.55
C ASP A 45 -2.58 -13.11 1.71
N LEU A 46 -1.92 -12.05 2.19
CA LEU A 46 -0.73 -11.48 1.55
C LEU A 46 0.46 -12.47 1.64
N ASP A 47 0.65 -13.11 2.79
CA ASP A 47 1.70 -14.11 3.01
C ASP A 47 1.56 -15.29 2.05
N LEU A 48 0.38 -15.92 2.02
CA LEU A 48 0.10 -17.05 1.14
C LEU A 48 0.19 -16.66 -0.33
N SER A 49 -0.27 -15.45 -0.70
CA SER A 49 -0.20 -14.95 -2.07
C SER A 49 1.24 -14.93 -2.60
N TYR A 50 2.17 -14.45 -1.81
CA TYR A 50 3.57 -14.38 -2.21
C TYR A 50 4.21 -15.76 -2.23
N ARG A 51 3.97 -16.63 -1.23
CA ARG A 51 4.50 -17.99 -1.21
C ARG A 51 4.04 -18.79 -2.42
N ALA A 52 2.77 -18.72 -2.77
CA ALA A 52 2.21 -19.39 -3.94
C ALA A 52 2.87 -18.92 -5.25
N GLN A 53 3.04 -17.61 -5.43
CA GLN A 53 3.65 -17.07 -6.66
C GLN A 53 5.15 -17.35 -6.73
N LEU A 54 5.85 -17.43 -5.61
CA LEU A 54 7.27 -17.80 -5.56
C LEU A 54 7.53 -19.24 -6.03
N ILE A 55 6.58 -20.16 -5.86
CA ILE A 55 6.66 -21.54 -6.37
C ILE A 55 6.04 -21.72 -7.76
N GLY A 56 5.65 -20.62 -8.41
CA GLY A 56 5.23 -20.62 -9.81
C GLY A 56 3.73 -20.58 -10.08
N TRP A 57 2.88 -20.52 -9.04
CA TRP A 57 1.46 -20.31 -9.23
C TRP A 57 1.17 -18.93 -9.80
N ARG A 58 0.22 -18.85 -10.73
CA ARG A 58 -0.20 -17.59 -11.35
C ARG A 58 -1.56 -17.18 -10.86
N PHE A 59 -1.69 -15.92 -10.50
CA PHE A 59 -2.95 -15.31 -10.13
C PHE A 59 -3.55 -14.58 -11.33
N VAL A 60 -4.86 -14.61 -11.44
CA VAL A 60 -5.63 -13.88 -12.45
C VAL A 60 -6.49 -12.86 -11.74
N PHE A 61 -6.31 -11.59 -12.05
CA PHE A 61 -7.14 -10.52 -11.52
C PHE A 61 -8.29 -10.23 -12.51
N LEU A 62 -9.52 -10.49 -12.07
CA LEU A 62 -10.74 -10.30 -12.85
C LEU A 62 -11.31 -8.91 -12.55
N LYS A 63 -10.93 -7.92 -13.35
CA LYS A 63 -11.29 -6.51 -13.15
C LYS A 63 -12.79 -6.24 -13.17
N ASP A 64 -13.54 -6.99 -14.00
CA ASP A 64 -14.95 -6.75 -14.26
C ASP A 64 -15.88 -7.52 -13.31
N PHE A 65 -15.31 -8.34 -12.42
CA PHE A 65 -16.05 -9.03 -11.37
C PHE A 65 -15.87 -8.29 -10.03
N THR A 66 -16.99 -7.89 -9.45
CA THR A 66 -17.01 -7.19 -8.17
C THR A 66 -17.41 -8.13 -7.05
N SER A 67 -16.68 -8.08 -5.94
CA SER A 67 -17.03 -8.71 -4.67
C SER A 67 -17.43 -7.60 -3.70
N PRO A 68 -18.73 -7.34 -3.48
CA PRO A 68 -19.17 -6.31 -2.56
C PRO A 68 -18.70 -6.60 -1.14
N ALA A 69 -18.24 -5.58 -0.45
CA ALA A 69 -17.83 -5.65 0.95
C ALA A 69 -18.34 -4.42 1.70
N GLU A 70 -18.67 -4.61 2.96
CA GLU A 70 -19.04 -3.52 3.85
C GLU A 70 -17.80 -2.75 4.31
N LEU A 71 -17.93 -1.44 4.38
CA LEU A 71 -16.90 -0.56 4.92
C LEU A 71 -17.18 -0.27 6.39
N PRO A 72 -16.16 -0.07 7.22
CA PRO A 72 -16.36 0.39 8.59
C PRO A 72 -17.15 1.69 8.62
N SER A 73 -18.26 1.69 9.37
CA SER A 73 -19.14 2.86 9.53
C SER A 73 -18.58 3.88 10.53
N GLU A 74 -17.64 3.45 11.40
CA GLU A 74 -17.08 4.27 12.46
C GLU A 74 -15.58 4.45 12.28
N ILE A 75 -15.08 5.63 12.68
CA ILE A 75 -13.66 5.97 12.56
C ILE A 75 -12.75 5.06 13.40
N ASN A 76 -13.20 4.59 14.55
CA ASN A 76 -12.41 3.70 15.40
C ASN A 76 -12.28 2.31 14.76
N ALA A 77 -13.35 1.80 14.14
CA ALA A 77 -13.30 0.55 13.39
C ALA A 77 -12.36 0.68 12.17
N LEU A 78 -12.41 1.81 11.45
CA LEU A 78 -11.48 2.10 10.36
C LEU A 78 -10.03 2.15 10.85
N LYS A 79 -9.74 2.85 11.95
CA LYS A 79 -8.39 2.90 12.56
C LYS A 79 -7.89 1.51 12.93
N ALA A 80 -8.73 0.69 13.57
CA ALA A 80 -8.37 -0.68 13.95
C ALA A 80 -8.08 -1.56 12.72
N GLN A 81 -8.89 -1.44 11.68
CA GLN A 81 -8.69 -2.16 10.42
C GLN A 81 -7.38 -1.74 9.75
N GLN A 82 -7.12 -0.44 9.61
CA GLN A 82 -5.90 0.09 8.99
C GLN A 82 -4.66 -0.27 9.80
N PHE A 83 -4.74 -0.23 11.12
CA PHE A 83 -3.67 -0.66 12.02
C PHE A 83 -3.30 -2.14 11.78
N ARG A 84 -4.30 -3.02 11.77
CA ARG A 84 -4.10 -4.45 11.54
C ARG A 84 -3.48 -4.73 10.18
N TRP A 85 -3.98 -4.08 9.12
CA TRP A 85 -3.45 -4.25 7.77
C TRP A 85 -2.01 -3.73 7.64
N THR A 86 -1.74 -2.56 8.21
CA THR A 86 -0.39 -1.97 8.18
C THR A 86 0.60 -2.83 8.95
N LYS A 87 0.27 -3.26 10.17
CA LYS A 87 1.12 -4.12 10.99
C LYS A 87 1.36 -5.46 10.30
N GLY A 88 0.31 -6.11 9.83
CA GLY A 88 0.39 -7.39 9.12
C GLY A 88 1.23 -7.31 7.86
N ALA A 89 1.09 -6.24 7.07
CA ALA A 89 1.92 -6.04 5.88
C ALA A 89 3.41 -5.91 6.22
N VAL A 90 3.77 -5.23 7.32
CA VAL A 90 5.16 -5.13 7.78
C VAL A 90 5.68 -6.50 8.28
N GLU A 91 4.88 -7.24 9.04
CA GLU A 91 5.22 -8.60 9.48
C GLU A 91 5.45 -9.53 8.27
N THR A 92 4.56 -9.47 7.29
CA THR A 92 4.69 -10.24 6.04
C THR A 92 5.92 -9.80 5.24
N ALA A 93 6.20 -8.50 5.16
CA ALA A 93 7.41 -8.01 4.49
C ALA A 93 8.68 -8.60 5.11
N LYS A 94 8.79 -8.60 6.43
CA LYS A 94 9.94 -9.20 7.16
C LYS A 94 10.12 -10.68 6.83
N LYS A 95 9.03 -11.43 6.71
CA LYS A 95 9.03 -12.85 6.42
C LYS A 95 9.32 -13.15 4.95
N ILE A 96 8.69 -12.43 4.05
CA ILE A 96 8.63 -12.76 2.62
C ILE A 96 9.77 -12.12 1.82
N LEU A 97 10.23 -10.90 2.14
CA LEU A 97 11.29 -10.24 1.36
C LEU A 97 12.57 -11.07 1.25
N PRO A 98 13.09 -11.72 2.31
CA PRO A 98 14.25 -12.58 2.18
C PRO A 98 14.04 -13.73 1.19
N LEU A 99 12.83 -14.30 1.14
CA LEU A 99 12.46 -15.37 0.22
C LEU A 99 12.43 -14.87 -1.23
N VAL A 100 11.84 -13.69 -1.45
CA VAL A 100 11.80 -13.04 -2.77
C VAL A 100 13.22 -12.80 -3.29
N TRP A 101 14.11 -12.25 -2.47
CA TRP A 101 15.48 -11.95 -2.89
C TRP A 101 16.34 -13.18 -3.13
N LYS A 102 16.12 -14.26 -2.38
CA LYS A 102 16.79 -15.57 -2.59
C LYS A 102 16.22 -16.34 -3.78
N SER A 103 15.02 -16.05 -4.24
CA SER A 103 14.36 -16.77 -5.33
C SER A 103 14.99 -16.47 -6.70
N LYS A 104 14.66 -17.30 -7.70
CA LYS A 104 15.13 -17.13 -9.09
C LYS A 104 14.25 -16.20 -9.93
N VAL A 105 13.30 -15.47 -9.33
CA VAL A 105 12.45 -14.54 -10.09
C VAL A 105 13.27 -13.37 -10.66
N PRO A 106 12.85 -12.78 -11.80
CA PRO A 106 13.55 -11.66 -12.42
C PRO A 106 13.71 -10.47 -11.47
N LEU A 107 14.80 -9.70 -11.62
CA LEU A 107 15.10 -8.53 -10.79
C LEU A 107 13.93 -7.52 -10.76
N ARG A 108 13.26 -7.30 -11.90
CA ARG A 108 12.08 -6.43 -11.98
C ARG A 108 10.96 -6.85 -11.00
N VAL A 109 10.76 -8.18 -10.83
CA VAL A 109 9.77 -8.72 -9.90
C VAL A 109 10.24 -8.54 -8.46
N LYS A 110 11.53 -8.75 -8.17
CA LYS A 110 12.11 -8.50 -6.84
C LYS A 110 11.96 -7.04 -6.41
N LEU A 111 12.31 -6.10 -7.28
CA LEU A 111 12.17 -4.67 -7.01
C LEU A 111 10.72 -4.28 -6.77
N GLN A 112 9.81 -4.69 -7.67
CA GLN A 112 8.38 -4.40 -7.51
C GLN A 112 7.81 -5.01 -6.22
N SER A 113 8.17 -6.26 -5.89
CA SER A 113 7.76 -6.91 -4.65
C SER A 113 8.28 -6.17 -3.42
N THR A 114 9.51 -5.66 -3.46
CA THR A 114 10.07 -4.85 -2.39
C THR A 114 9.24 -3.58 -2.18
N PHE A 115 9.00 -2.80 -3.22
CA PHE A 115 8.14 -1.61 -3.12
C PHE A 115 6.73 -1.92 -2.63
N HIS A 116 6.14 -3.02 -3.10
CA HIS A 116 4.80 -3.41 -2.70
C HIS A 116 4.71 -3.82 -1.22
N LEU A 117 5.64 -4.64 -0.75
CA LEU A 117 5.63 -5.13 0.63
C LEU A 117 6.06 -4.07 1.65
N THR A 118 6.84 -3.07 1.22
CA THR A 118 7.33 -1.99 2.09
C THR A 118 6.55 -0.68 1.99
N ASN A 119 5.50 -0.63 1.18
CA ASN A 119 4.74 0.61 0.94
C ASN A 119 4.22 1.27 2.22
N ASN A 120 3.88 0.48 3.25
CA ASN A 120 3.40 1.00 4.53
C ASN A 120 4.50 1.70 5.36
N LEU A 121 5.78 1.50 5.06
CA LEU A 121 6.87 2.23 5.71
C LEU A 121 6.81 3.75 5.41
N VAL A 122 6.01 4.17 4.45
CA VAL A 122 5.79 5.60 4.16
C VAL A 122 5.15 6.36 5.33
N PHE A 123 4.33 5.71 6.18
CA PHE A 123 3.62 6.39 7.26
C PHE A 123 4.51 7.07 8.30
N PRO A 124 5.58 6.45 8.84
CA PRO A 124 6.53 7.14 9.69
C PRO A 124 7.20 8.34 9.02
N PHE A 125 7.49 8.27 7.72
CA PHE A 125 8.08 9.40 6.99
C PHE A 125 7.07 10.53 6.80
N ILE A 126 5.81 10.23 6.54
CA ILE A 126 4.74 11.25 6.49
C ILE A 126 4.61 11.95 7.85
N LEU A 127 4.61 11.18 8.94
CA LEU A 127 4.56 11.74 10.29
C LEU A 127 5.78 12.60 10.60
N LEU A 128 6.98 12.13 10.28
CA LEU A 128 8.21 12.88 10.46
C LEU A 128 8.20 14.17 9.64
N ALA A 129 7.78 14.11 8.38
CA ALA A 129 7.67 15.29 7.52
C ALA A 129 6.66 16.31 8.09
N ALA A 130 5.53 15.84 8.64
CA ALA A 130 4.55 16.72 9.29
C ALA A 130 5.13 17.44 10.51
N ILE A 131 5.89 16.72 11.36
CA ILE A 131 6.56 17.30 12.54
C ILE A 131 7.63 18.30 12.12
N LEU A 132 8.48 17.95 11.15
CA LEU A 132 9.57 18.80 10.68
C LEU A 132 9.09 20.03 9.90
N ASN A 133 7.86 20.01 9.39
CA ASN A 133 7.31 21.15 8.66
C ASN A 133 7.20 22.40 9.54
N VAL A 134 6.91 22.25 10.84
CA VAL A 134 6.82 23.37 11.79
C VAL A 134 8.13 24.15 11.87
N PRO A 135 9.28 23.56 12.24
CA PRO A 135 10.55 24.30 12.29
C PRO A 135 10.99 24.79 10.89
N LEU A 136 10.68 24.06 9.81
CA LEU A 136 11.03 24.47 8.46
C LEU A 136 10.35 25.78 8.02
N ILE A 137 9.12 26.06 8.49
CA ILE A 137 8.44 27.32 8.24
C ILE A 137 9.24 28.51 8.83
N PHE A 138 9.74 28.38 10.05
CA PHE A 138 10.55 29.42 10.69
C PHE A 138 11.87 29.64 9.97
N ILE A 139 12.56 28.56 9.57
CA ILE A 139 13.81 28.64 8.81
C ILE A 139 13.57 29.30 7.44
N LYS A 140 12.50 28.97 6.74
CA LYS A 140 12.14 29.58 5.47
C LYS A 140 11.89 31.08 5.62
N ASN A 141 11.16 31.47 6.67
CA ASN A 141 10.81 32.88 6.89
C ASN A 141 12.03 33.74 7.34
N SER A 142 13.13 33.13 7.77
CA SER A 142 14.37 33.85 8.05
C SER A 142 15.13 34.33 6.81
N GLY A 143 14.66 33.99 5.60
CA GLY A 143 15.30 34.36 4.33
C GLY A 143 16.56 33.60 4.01
N SER A 144 16.87 32.56 4.77
CA SER A 144 18.02 31.68 4.52
C SER A 144 17.62 30.48 3.66
N HIS A 145 18.53 30.01 2.79
CA HIS A 145 18.36 28.76 2.05
C HIS A 145 17.34 28.79 0.91
N ASP A 146 17.15 29.91 0.23
CA ASP A 146 16.16 30.05 -0.86
C ASP A 146 16.33 29.01 -1.97
N VAL A 147 17.58 28.70 -2.37
CA VAL A 147 17.87 27.66 -3.37
C VAL A 147 17.37 26.28 -2.92
N TYR A 148 17.57 25.93 -1.65
CA TYR A 148 17.06 24.69 -1.09
C TYR A 148 15.53 24.60 -1.17
N PHE A 149 14.83 25.66 -0.77
CA PHE A 149 13.37 25.69 -0.83
C PHE A 149 12.84 25.72 -2.28
N ALA A 150 13.55 26.37 -3.20
CA ALA A 150 13.24 26.32 -4.63
C ALA A 150 13.31 24.89 -5.18
N ILE A 151 14.39 24.13 -4.84
CA ILE A 151 14.51 22.73 -5.22
C ILE A 151 13.42 21.88 -4.57
N MET A 152 13.13 22.09 -3.28
CA MET A 152 12.08 21.38 -2.57
C MET A 152 10.69 21.61 -3.17
N SER A 153 10.45 22.75 -3.83
CA SER A 153 9.18 23.01 -4.52
C SER A 153 8.88 22.01 -5.65
N LEU A 154 9.90 21.34 -6.20
CA LEU A 154 9.72 20.27 -7.19
C LEU A 154 8.92 19.07 -6.64
N PHE A 155 8.92 18.87 -5.31
CA PHE A 155 8.09 17.82 -4.70
C PHE A 155 6.58 18.06 -4.82
N VAL A 156 6.15 19.26 -5.23
CA VAL A 156 4.76 19.53 -5.65
C VAL A 156 4.36 18.58 -6.80
N LEU A 157 5.31 18.17 -7.65
CA LEU A 157 5.05 17.20 -8.71
C LEU A 157 4.56 15.85 -8.16
N ALA A 158 4.98 15.45 -6.97
CA ALA A 158 4.48 14.23 -6.33
C ALA A 158 2.98 14.35 -5.97
N PHE A 159 2.55 15.54 -5.52
CA PHE A 159 1.13 15.83 -5.29
C PHE A 159 0.34 15.79 -6.59
N VAL A 160 0.85 16.43 -7.64
CA VAL A 160 0.23 16.43 -8.97
C VAL A 160 0.11 14.99 -9.51
N SER A 161 1.15 14.17 -9.38
CA SER A 161 1.11 12.76 -9.77
C SER A 161 0.05 11.98 -9.01
N SER A 162 -0.07 12.18 -7.70
CA SER A 162 -1.08 11.54 -6.87
C SER A 162 -2.49 11.96 -7.27
N PHE A 163 -2.68 13.25 -7.58
CA PHE A 163 -3.95 13.78 -8.07
C PHE A 163 -4.32 13.17 -9.44
N LEU A 164 -3.39 13.13 -10.38
CA LEU A 164 -3.62 12.54 -11.70
C LEU A 164 -3.95 11.04 -11.59
N PHE A 165 -3.25 10.31 -10.74
CA PHE A 165 -3.54 8.90 -10.46
C PHE A 165 -4.95 8.70 -9.90
N TYR A 166 -5.35 9.53 -8.93
CA TYR A 166 -6.70 9.51 -8.37
C TYR A 166 -7.75 9.85 -9.42
N MET A 167 -7.54 10.91 -10.20
CA MET A 167 -8.43 11.34 -11.28
C MET A 167 -8.62 10.22 -12.32
N TYR A 168 -7.53 9.64 -12.80
CA TYR A 168 -7.56 8.54 -13.76
C TYR A 168 -8.33 7.33 -13.21
N SER A 169 -8.08 6.97 -11.95
CA SER A 169 -8.80 5.90 -11.27
C SER A 169 -10.30 6.16 -11.20
N GLN A 170 -10.73 7.37 -10.82
CA GLN A 170 -12.16 7.71 -10.72
C GLN A 170 -12.84 7.70 -12.09
N LYS A 171 -12.17 8.21 -13.12
CA LYS A 171 -12.67 8.21 -14.50
C LYS A 171 -13.04 6.81 -15.00
N HIS A 172 -12.26 5.78 -14.60
CA HIS A 172 -12.49 4.40 -15.05
C HIS A 172 -13.56 3.64 -14.22
N ILE A 173 -13.95 4.18 -13.06
CA ILE A 173 -14.88 3.48 -12.17
C ILE A 173 -16.30 4.03 -12.29
N ARG A 174 -16.47 5.34 -12.56
CA ARG A 174 -17.76 6.02 -12.40
C ARG A 174 -18.03 7.05 -13.51
N ALA A 175 -19.26 7.06 -14.01
CA ALA A 175 -19.72 8.10 -14.95
C ALA A 175 -19.66 9.52 -14.34
N ALA A 176 -19.94 9.67 -13.03
CA ALA A 176 -19.93 10.96 -12.31
C ALA A 176 -18.59 11.29 -11.65
N TRP A 177 -17.46 10.84 -12.21
CA TRP A 177 -16.11 11.00 -11.66
C TRP A 177 -15.72 12.45 -11.34
N ARG A 178 -16.17 13.43 -12.17
CA ARG A 178 -15.87 14.87 -11.97
C ARG A 178 -16.33 15.40 -10.62
N LYS A 179 -17.52 14.97 -10.15
CA LYS A 179 -18.04 15.37 -8.83
C LYS A 179 -17.20 14.77 -7.68
N LYS A 180 -16.60 13.61 -7.89
CA LYS A 180 -15.79 12.93 -6.87
C LYS A 180 -14.37 13.47 -6.76
N ILE A 181 -13.83 14.10 -7.80
CA ILE A 181 -12.51 14.72 -7.77
C ILE A 181 -12.43 15.85 -6.72
N VAL A 182 -13.52 16.59 -6.54
CA VAL A 182 -13.60 17.67 -5.53
C VAL A 182 -13.32 17.13 -4.11
N MET A 183 -13.56 15.85 -3.86
CA MET A 183 -13.26 15.20 -2.58
C MET A 183 -11.80 14.77 -2.41
N PHE A 184 -10.93 14.98 -3.42
CA PHE A 184 -9.53 14.55 -3.33
C PHE A 184 -8.77 15.18 -2.15
N PRO A 185 -8.87 16.49 -1.86
CA PRO A 185 -8.22 17.07 -0.68
C PRO A 185 -8.70 16.45 0.64
N LEU A 186 -9.99 16.17 0.76
CA LEU A 186 -10.56 15.53 1.94
C LEU A 186 -10.06 14.08 2.08
N PHE A 187 -9.96 13.35 0.97
CA PHE A 187 -9.38 12.01 0.95
C PHE A 187 -7.91 12.03 1.38
N MET A 188 -7.12 13.00 0.90
CA MET A 188 -5.72 13.16 1.29
C MET A 188 -5.59 13.50 2.78
N ALA A 189 -6.40 14.45 3.27
CA ALA A 189 -6.42 14.81 4.68
C ALA A 189 -6.78 13.63 5.59
N GLY A 190 -7.79 12.85 5.21
CA GLY A 190 -8.18 11.63 5.93
C GLY A 190 -7.07 10.57 5.95
N SER A 191 -6.38 10.38 4.82
CA SER A 191 -5.25 9.46 4.72
C SER A 191 -4.06 9.90 5.58
N MET A 192 -3.76 11.20 5.60
CA MET A 192 -2.72 11.79 6.46
C MET A 192 -3.10 11.71 7.94
N GLY A 193 -4.39 11.88 8.29
CA GLY A 193 -4.89 11.74 9.65
C GLY A 193 -4.67 10.35 10.25
N LEU A 194 -4.55 9.33 9.41
CA LEU A 194 -4.20 7.98 9.85
C LEU A 194 -2.70 7.76 10.05
N ALA A 195 -1.84 8.72 9.72
CA ALA A 195 -0.38 8.53 9.75
C ALA A 195 0.14 8.18 11.15
N VAL A 196 -0.40 8.77 12.22
CA VAL A 196 -0.01 8.44 13.60
C VAL A 196 -0.37 6.99 13.93
N ASN A 197 -1.62 6.60 13.66
CA ASN A 197 -2.12 5.24 13.88
C ASN A 197 -1.30 4.19 13.11
N ASN A 198 -1.03 4.47 11.85
CA ASN A 198 -0.32 3.54 10.98
C ASN A 198 1.19 3.54 11.23
N SER A 199 1.79 4.67 11.64
CA SER A 199 3.20 4.70 12.10
C SER A 199 3.40 3.82 13.32
N ARG A 200 2.49 3.88 14.31
CA ARG A 200 2.50 2.97 15.45
C ARG A 200 2.44 1.51 14.99
N ALA A 201 1.54 1.18 14.06
CA ALA A 201 1.42 -0.16 13.50
C ALA A 201 2.71 -0.64 12.81
N VAL A 202 3.40 0.26 12.08
CA VAL A 202 4.70 -0.03 11.46
C VAL A 202 5.74 -0.37 12.53
N PHE A 203 5.89 0.46 13.56
CA PHE A 203 6.87 0.19 14.62
C PHE A 203 6.57 -1.11 15.37
N GLU A 204 5.30 -1.36 15.72
CA GLU A 204 4.92 -2.63 16.33
C GLU A 204 5.21 -3.84 15.42
N GLY A 205 4.94 -3.73 14.11
CA GLY A 205 5.24 -4.78 13.13
C GLY A 205 6.75 -5.04 12.99
N LEU A 206 7.58 -3.98 13.03
CA LEU A 206 9.04 -4.11 13.00
C LEU A 206 9.58 -4.78 14.27
N MET A 207 9.05 -4.43 15.45
CA MET A 207 9.45 -4.98 16.75
C MET A 207 8.86 -6.35 17.03
N SER A 208 7.81 -6.76 16.33
CA SER A 208 7.18 -8.09 16.51
C SER A 208 8.23 -9.18 16.31
N ARG A 209 8.51 -9.94 17.37
CA ARG A 209 9.32 -11.17 17.34
C ARG A 209 8.38 -12.33 17.16
N LYS A 210 8.38 -12.92 15.99
CA LYS A 210 7.71 -14.19 15.70
C LYS A 210 8.69 -15.14 15.04
#